data_0fd9d4f76b29516c10910e56d4ad0aa4
#
_entry.id   0fd9d4f76b29516c10910e56d4ad0aa4
#
_cell.length_a   1.000
_cell.length_b   1.000
_cell.length_c   1.000
_cell.angle_alpha   90.00
_cell.angle_beta   90.00
_cell.angle_gamma   90.00
#
_symmetry.space_group_name_H-M   'P 1'
#
loop_
_entity.id
_entity.type
_entity.pdbx_description
1 polymer ?
#
loop_
_entity_poly.entity_id
_entity_poly.type
_entity_poly.pdbx_seq_one_letter_code
_entity_poly.pdbx_strand_id
1 'polypeptide(L)'
;MVHGLQGLLRHRRRQALRSVTITDAHSRYLIRCQIVSRMDLSQVRAICDAAMWEYGMPARIRTDNGAPFAGTGLLGLSKLSLGWMKLGIVHERIQAGRPQQNGRHERMHRTVKEDTTKPPAASLRAQQSRFDNFRYVFNNERPHEGLNNQVPASLYIPSAIRLPSKLQEYLYPKGLQLRRVNNSGDISWHKNRIFISEVFRFEELGVELITPGLYRVFFRNMEIGELNSEELRFRAARRVP
;
A
#
# COMPACT_ATOMS: atom_id res chain seq x y z
N MET A 1 2.23 11.07 -2.57
CA MET A 1 3.24 9.98 -2.59
C MET A 1 2.65 8.84 -3.39
N VAL A 2 3.30 8.41 -4.45
CA VAL A 2 2.87 7.28 -5.28
C VAL A 2 3.89 6.18 -5.13
N HIS A 3 3.43 5.01 -4.70
CA HIS A 3 4.25 3.81 -4.68
C HIS A 3 4.01 3.03 -5.97
N GLY A 4 5.06 2.75 -6.69
CA GLY A 4 5.03 1.77 -7.75
C GLY A 4 6.03 0.69 -7.45
N LEU A 5 5.61 -0.53 -7.64
CA LEU A 5 6.43 -1.72 -7.53
C LEU A 5 6.51 -2.39 -8.87
N GLN A 6 7.70 -2.60 -9.32
CA GLN A 6 8.17 -3.81 -9.97
C GLN A 6 9.54 -3.62 -10.57
N GLY A 7 10.43 -4.56 -10.33
CA GLY A 7 11.64 -4.72 -11.08
C GLY A 7 12.31 -6.02 -10.72
N LEU A 8 12.10 -7.05 -11.51
CA LEU A 8 12.97 -8.22 -11.49
C LEU A 8 14.31 -7.82 -12.12
N LEU A 9 15.31 -7.63 -11.28
CA LEU A 9 16.67 -7.39 -11.70
C LEU A 9 17.46 -8.70 -11.60
N ARG A 10 18.24 -9.07 -12.61
CA ARG A 10 19.08 -10.28 -12.58
C ARG A 10 20.46 -9.96 -12.02
N HIS A 11 20.84 -10.64 -10.95
CA HIS A 11 22.19 -10.65 -10.42
C HIS A 11 23.04 -11.71 -11.13
N ARG A 12 24.40 -11.58 -11.08
CA ARG A 12 25.38 -12.53 -11.66
C ARG A 12 25.13 -14.00 -11.28
N ARG A 13 24.48 -14.29 -10.14
CA ARG A 13 24.11 -15.63 -9.66
C ARG A 13 22.71 -16.11 -10.07
N ARG A 14 22.11 -15.62 -11.15
CA ARG A 14 20.78 -15.99 -11.66
C ARG A 14 19.59 -15.73 -10.69
N GLN A 15 19.80 -15.11 -9.54
CA GLN A 15 18.72 -14.69 -8.67
C GLN A 15 18.10 -13.38 -9.17
N ALA A 16 16.81 -13.38 -9.35
CA ALA A 16 16.07 -12.17 -9.68
C ALA A 16 16.12 -11.21 -8.47
N LEU A 17 16.79 -10.06 -8.63
CA LEU A 17 16.76 -9.00 -7.64
C LEU A 17 15.41 -8.32 -7.67
N ARG A 18 14.81 -8.18 -6.50
CA ARG A 18 13.58 -7.43 -6.30
C ARG A 18 13.91 -6.13 -5.58
N SER A 19 13.29 -5.05 -5.97
CA SER A 19 13.43 -3.77 -5.28
C SER A 19 12.08 -3.14 -5.01
N VAL A 20 11.98 -2.45 -3.88
CA VAL A 20 10.87 -1.58 -3.54
C VAL A 20 11.31 -0.15 -3.84
N THR A 21 10.55 0.55 -4.66
CA THR A 21 10.76 1.97 -4.92
C THR A 21 9.54 2.75 -4.48
N ILE A 22 9.78 3.91 -3.90
CA ILE A 22 8.76 4.83 -3.42
C ILE A 22 9.06 6.20 -4.02
N THR A 23 8.12 6.78 -4.75
CA THR A 23 8.27 8.10 -5.35
C THR A 23 7.16 9.04 -4.92
N ASP A 24 7.48 10.31 -4.79
CA ASP A 24 6.45 11.34 -4.68
C ASP A 24 5.83 11.64 -6.05
N ALA A 25 4.50 11.69 -6.11
CA ALA A 25 3.77 11.87 -7.37
C ALA A 25 3.91 13.27 -7.95
N HIS A 26 4.10 14.28 -7.11
CA HIS A 26 4.19 15.67 -7.51
C HIS A 26 5.60 16.01 -7.99
N SER A 27 6.57 15.90 -7.09
CA SER A 27 7.96 16.26 -7.31
C SER A 27 8.78 15.21 -8.06
N ARG A 28 8.26 13.98 -8.21
CA ARG A 28 9.00 12.80 -8.71
C ARG A 28 10.17 12.36 -7.80
N TYR A 29 10.30 12.95 -6.62
CA TYR A 29 11.36 12.61 -5.68
C TYR A 29 11.35 11.12 -5.34
N LEU A 30 12.48 10.45 -5.55
CA LEU A 30 12.65 9.03 -5.24
C LEU A 30 12.97 8.87 -3.75
N ILE A 31 11.93 8.59 -2.96
CA ILE A 31 12.00 8.48 -1.49
C ILE A 31 12.78 7.24 -1.06
N ARG A 32 12.52 6.11 -1.73
CA ARG A 32 13.19 4.83 -1.46
C ARG A 32 13.50 4.10 -2.76
N CYS A 33 14.65 3.44 -2.77
CA CYS A 33 15.04 2.44 -3.75
C CYS A 33 15.78 1.33 -3.01
N GLN A 34 15.03 0.33 -2.50
CA GLN A 34 15.54 -0.64 -1.55
C GLN A 34 15.49 -2.06 -2.13
N ILE A 35 16.61 -2.79 -2.04
CA ILE A 35 16.65 -4.21 -2.37
C ILE A 35 15.88 -5.00 -1.31
N VAL A 36 15.11 -5.98 -1.76
CA VAL A 36 14.42 -6.93 -0.91
C VAL A 36 14.74 -8.36 -1.36
N SER A 37 14.91 -9.25 -0.40
CA SER A 37 15.10 -10.67 -0.69
C SER A 37 13.80 -11.33 -1.15
N ARG A 38 12.68 -10.86 -0.58
CA ARG A 38 11.32 -11.30 -0.93
C ARG A 38 10.39 -10.09 -1.00
N MET A 39 9.42 -10.16 -1.91
CA MET A 39 8.35 -9.17 -1.99
C MET A 39 7.20 -9.61 -1.07
N ASP A 40 7.46 -9.67 0.23
CA ASP A 40 6.50 -10.06 1.25
C ASP A 40 6.02 -8.85 2.07
N LEU A 41 4.94 -9.08 2.82
CA LEU A 41 4.31 -8.06 3.65
C LEU A 41 5.29 -7.43 4.65
N SER A 42 6.13 -8.24 5.29
CA SER A 42 7.02 -7.80 6.37
C SER A 42 8.07 -6.81 5.87
N GLN A 43 8.79 -7.18 4.79
CA GLN A 43 9.85 -6.34 4.23
C GLN A 43 9.28 -5.06 3.61
N VAL A 44 8.19 -5.18 2.85
CA VAL A 44 7.57 -3.99 2.22
C VAL A 44 7.01 -3.04 3.28
N ARG A 45 6.37 -3.56 4.32
CA ARG A 45 5.86 -2.75 5.42
C ARG A 45 7.00 -2.00 6.13
N ALA A 46 8.09 -2.70 6.48
CA ALA A 46 9.24 -2.06 7.14
C ALA A 46 9.84 -0.91 6.31
N ILE A 47 9.91 -1.07 4.98
CA ILE A 47 10.40 -0.02 4.08
C ILE A 47 9.43 1.17 4.03
N CYS A 48 8.12 0.91 3.97
CA CYS A 48 7.11 1.96 3.99
C CYS A 48 7.10 2.71 5.32
N ASP A 49 7.16 1.99 6.44
CA ASP A 49 7.19 2.56 7.78
C ASP A 49 8.46 3.44 7.97
N ALA A 50 9.63 2.96 7.53
CA ALA A 50 10.87 3.74 7.55
C ALA A 50 10.79 4.99 6.66
N ALA A 51 10.15 4.91 5.51
CA ALA A 51 9.92 6.06 4.65
C ALA A 51 8.99 7.10 5.33
N MET A 52 7.90 6.64 5.96
CA MET A 52 6.96 7.51 6.68
C MET A 52 7.59 8.12 7.93
N TRP A 53 8.48 7.41 8.58
CA TRP A 53 9.23 7.93 9.73
C TRP A 53 10.17 9.08 9.33
N GLU A 54 10.88 8.92 8.22
CA GLU A 54 11.87 9.91 7.74
C GLU A 54 11.20 11.13 7.06
N TYR A 55 10.20 10.87 6.21
CA TYR A 55 9.60 11.88 5.33
C TYR A 55 8.18 12.30 5.72
N GLY A 56 7.63 11.72 6.80
CA GLY A 56 6.24 11.92 7.20
C GLY A 56 5.25 11.08 6.40
N MET A 57 4.02 10.97 6.93
CA MET A 57 2.96 10.17 6.33
C MET A 57 2.35 10.87 5.12
N PRO A 58 2.13 10.16 4.01
CA PRO A 58 1.39 10.69 2.86
C PRO A 58 -0.12 10.68 3.14
N ALA A 59 -0.85 11.60 2.52
CA ALA A 59 -2.31 11.54 2.51
C ALA A 59 -2.84 10.34 1.69
N ARG A 60 -2.11 9.95 0.64
CA ARG A 60 -2.51 8.88 -0.29
C ARG A 60 -1.31 8.05 -0.71
N ILE A 61 -1.56 6.76 -0.90
CA ILE A 61 -0.59 5.81 -1.46
C ILE A 61 -1.23 5.15 -2.67
N ARG A 62 -0.57 5.24 -3.83
CA ARG A 62 -0.99 4.53 -5.04
C ARG A 62 -0.07 3.35 -5.29
N THR A 63 -0.65 2.18 -5.56
CA THR A 63 0.10 0.94 -5.85
C THR A 63 -0.43 0.26 -7.09
N ASP A 64 0.34 -0.68 -7.62
CA ASP A 64 -0.16 -1.68 -8.54
C ASP A 64 -1.11 -2.67 -7.83
N ASN A 65 -1.60 -3.65 -8.60
CA ASN A 65 -2.49 -4.69 -8.09
C ASN A 65 -1.74 -5.96 -7.66
N GLY A 66 -0.42 -5.90 -7.55
CA GLY A 66 0.41 -7.03 -7.13
C GLY A 66 0.46 -7.23 -5.60
N ALA A 67 0.78 -8.45 -5.17
CA ALA A 67 1.09 -8.71 -3.77
C ALA A 67 2.41 -8.02 -3.37
N PRO A 68 2.52 -7.47 -2.15
CA PRO A 68 1.60 -7.54 -1.01
C PRO A 68 0.60 -6.38 -0.92
N PHE A 69 0.47 -5.53 -1.95
CA PHE A 69 -0.39 -4.33 -1.91
C PHE A 69 -1.86 -4.65 -2.06
N ALA A 70 -2.18 -5.61 -2.94
CA ALA A 70 -3.54 -6.07 -3.17
C ALA A 70 -3.67 -7.54 -2.78
N GLY A 71 -4.83 -7.89 -2.23
CA GLY A 71 -5.27 -9.25 -1.97
C GLY A 71 -6.27 -9.74 -3.03
N THR A 72 -6.49 -11.04 -3.06
CA THR A 72 -7.53 -11.66 -3.88
C THR A 72 -8.90 -11.69 -3.19
N GLY A 73 -8.93 -11.38 -1.89
CA GLY A 73 -10.13 -11.41 -1.05
C GLY A 73 -11.00 -10.16 -1.17
N LEU A 74 -11.76 -9.92 -0.11
CA LEU A 74 -12.77 -8.86 0.00
C LEU A 74 -12.22 -7.50 -0.44
N LEU A 75 -12.89 -6.87 -1.40
CA LEU A 75 -12.51 -5.58 -2.00
C LEU A 75 -11.05 -5.51 -2.49
N GLY A 76 -10.36 -6.67 -2.59
CA GLY A 76 -8.95 -6.77 -2.90
C GLY A 76 -8.03 -6.12 -1.87
N LEU A 77 -8.50 -5.98 -0.64
CA LEU A 77 -7.70 -5.48 0.47
C LEU A 77 -6.61 -6.48 0.85
N SER A 78 -5.49 -5.94 1.29
CA SER A 78 -4.38 -6.68 1.89
C SER A 78 -4.14 -6.21 3.32
N LYS A 79 -3.40 -6.97 4.11
CA LYS A 79 -2.98 -6.53 5.45
C LYS A 79 -2.18 -5.23 5.43
N LEU A 80 -1.45 -4.98 4.35
CA LEU A 80 -0.69 -3.74 4.16
C LEU A 80 -1.63 -2.55 3.93
N SER A 81 -2.59 -2.69 2.99
CA SER A 81 -3.58 -1.64 2.72
C SER A 81 -4.45 -1.35 3.95
N LEU A 82 -4.82 -2.40 4.70
CA LEU A 82 -5.54 -2.24 5.96
C LEU A 82 -4.73 -1.43 7.00
N GLY A 83 -3.43 -1.71 7.09
CA GLY A 83 -2.51 -0.95 7.94
C GLY A 83 -2.48 0.54 7.59
N TRP A 84 -2.42 0.88 6.30
CA TRP A 84 -2.47 2.27 5.84
C TRP A 84 -3.82 2.94 6.14
N MET A 85 -4.93 2.24 5.94
CA MET A 85 -6.26 2.75 6.31
C MET A 85 -6.35 3.03 7.81
N LYS A 86 -5.71 2.22 8.65
CA LYS A 86 -5.64 2.46 10.11
C LYS A 86 -4.82 3.70 10.47
N LEU A 87 -3.90 4.12 9.61
CA LEU A 87 -3.15 5.37 9.71
C LEU A 87 -3.89 6.57 9.09
N GLY A 88 -5.09 6.38 8.52
CA GLY A 88 -5.83 7.42 7.82
C GLY A 88 -5.32 7.70 6.40
N ILE A 89 -4.45 6.84 5.87
CA ILE A 89 -3.90 6.97 4.52
C ILE A 89 -4.87 6.35 3.50
N VAL A 90 -5.24 7.10 2.49
CA VAL A 90 -6.07 6.60 1.39
C VAL A 90 -5.23 5.70 0.48
N HIS A 91 -5.63 4.44 0.33
CA HIS A 91 -5.00 3.51 -0.58
C HIS A 91 -5.70 3.53 -1.95
N GLU A 92 -4.99 4.01 -2.96
CA GLU A 92 -5.43 4.00 -4.36
C GLU A 92 -4.74 2.87 -5.10
N ARG A 93 -5.49 2.14 -5.93
CA ARG A 93 -4.93 1.14 -6.83
C ARG A 93 -5.11 1.58 -8.27
N ILE A 94 -4.13 1.27 -9.11
CA ILE A 94 -4.30 1.47 -10.55
C ILE A 94 -5.48 0.63 -11.06
N GLN A 95 -6.24 1.19 -11.98
CA GLN A 95 -7.34 0.46 -12.61
C GLN A 95 -6.80 -0.70 -13.43
N ALA A 96 -7.49 -1.85 -13.34
CA ALA A 96 -7.13 -3.00 -14.17
C ALA A 96 -7.18 -2.63 -15.66
N GLY A 97 -6.14 -3.01 -16.41
CA GLY A 97 -6.04 -2.68 -17.83
C GLY A 97 -5.59 -1.25 -18.16
N ARG A 98 -5.23 -0.43 -17.17
CA ARG A 98 -4.71 0.93 -17.38
C ARG A 98 -3.29 1.13 -16.86
N PRO A 99 -2.29 0.48 -17.45
CA PRO A 99 -0.89 0.60 -17.05
C PRO A 99 -0.37 2.04 -17.15
N GLN A 100 -0.97 2.88 -18.02
CA GLN A 100 -0.59 4.29 -18.17
C GLN A 100 -0.68 5.08 -16.86
N GLN A 101 -1.55 4.68 -15.92
CA GLN A 101 -1.64 5.30 -14.60
C GLN A 101 -0.37 5.13 -13.77
N ASN A 102 0.48 4.14 -14.11
CA ASN A 102 1.77 3.89 -13.47
C ASN A 102 2.98 4.19 -14.38
N GLY A 103 2.75 4.70 -15.59
CA GLY A 103 3.79 4.87 -16.63
C GLY A 103 4.98 5.74 -16.20
N ARG A 104 4.78 6.71 -15.27
CA ARG A 104 5.89 7.52 -14.71
C ARG A 104 6.80 6.66 -13.84
N HIS A 105 6.20 5.82 -13.03
CA HIS A 105 6.91 4.91 -12.15
C HIS A 105 7.64 3.82 -12.92
N GLU A 106 7.02 3.26 -13.95
CA GLU A 106 7.63 2.29 -14.86
C GLU A 106 8.85 2.86 -15.58
N ARG A 107 8.77 4.11 -16.06
CA ARG A 107 9.93 4.80 -16.65
C ARG A 107 11.07 4.95 -15.67
N MET A 108 10.79 5.38 -14.43
CA MET A 108 11.80 5.49 -13.38
C MET A 108 12.43 4.13 -13.08
N HIS A 109 11.64 3.06 -12.98
CA HIS A 109 12.14 1.69 -12.82
C HIS A 109 13.06 1.25 -13.95
N ARG A 110 12.70 1.57 -15.19
CA ARG A 110 13.56 1.28 -16.36
C ARG A 110 14.90 1.98 -16.22
N THR A 111 14.91 3.25 -15.88
CA THR A 111 16.12 4.03 -15.65
C THR A 111 16.96 3.44 -14.51
N VAL A 112 16.37 3.12 -13.35
CA VAL A 112 17.08 2.42 -12.25
C VAL A 112 17.75 1.17 -12.76
N LYS A 113 17.05 0.34 -13.52
CA LYS A 113 17.57 -0.90 -14.06
C LYS A 113 18.73 -0.68 -15.03
N GLU A 114 18.60 0.27 -15.93
CA GLU A 114 19.63 0.58 -16.92
C GLU A 114 20.90 1.12 -16.26
N ASP A 115 20.75 2.07 -15.35
CA ASP A 115 21.89 2.78 -14.75
C ASP A 115 22.59 1.96 -13.66
N THR A 116 21.89 1.02 -12.99
CA THR A 116 22.45 0.37 -11.79
C THR A 116 22.76 -1.11 -11.94
N THR A 117 22.18 -1.79 -12.95
CA THR A 117 22.28 -3.25 -13.05
C THR A 117 23.01 -3.75 -14.30
N LYS A 118 23.58 -2.85 -15.07
CA LYS A 118 24.37 -3.18 -16.28
C LYS A 118 25.80 -2.61 -16.17
N PRO A 119 26.78 -3.41 -15.72
CA PRO A 119 26.70 -4.78 -15.20
C PRO A 119 26.15 -4.82 -13.77
N PRO A 120 25.55 -5.95 -13.33
CA PRO A 120 25.09 -6.09 -11.95
C PRO A 120 26.28 -6.09 -10.98
N ALA A 121 26.07 -5.58 -9.76
CA ALA A 121 27.10 -5.54 -8.74
C ALA A 121 27.47 -6.94 -8.22
N ALA A 122 28.64 -7.06 -7.61
CA ALA A 122 29.15 -8.35 -7.11
C ALA A 122 28.41 -8.88 -5.89
N SER A 123 27.76 -8.01 -5.10
CA SER A 123 27.01 -8.37 -3.91
C SER A 123 25.75 -7.51 -3.76
N LEU A 124 24.80 -7.97 -2.91
CA LEU A 124 23.58 -7.21 -2.58
C LEU A 124 23.91 -5.86 -1.94
N ARG A 125 24.91 -5.82 -1.07
CA ARG A 125 25.38 -4.57 -0.44
C ARG A 125 25.91 -3.58 -1.48
N ALA A 126 26.76 -4.05 -2.38
CA ALA A 126 27.28 -3.21 -3.46
C ALA A 126 26.15 -2.75 -4.42
N GLN A 127 25.16 -3.61 -4.67
CA GLN A 127 24.00 -3.24 -5.46
C GLN A 127 23.14 -2.19 -4.76
N GLN A 128 22.95 -2.30 -3.44
CA GLN A 128 22.24 -1.28 -2.66
C GLN A 128 22.97 0.06 -2.70
N SER A 129 24.30 0.06 -2.56
CA SER A 129 25.10 1.30 -2.68
C SER A 129 24.92 1.97 -4.05
N ARG A 130 24.79 1.19 -5.14
CA ARG A 130 24.47 1.75 -6.47
C ARG A 130 23.07 2.35 -6.51
N PHE A 131 22.08 1.73 -5.86
CA PHE A 131 20.74 2.28 -5.77
C PHE A 131 20.71 3.56 -4.95
N ASP A 132 21.49 3.63 -3.87
CA ASP A 132 21.57 4.83 -3.03
C ASP A 132 22.22 5.99 -3.79
N ASN A 133 23.31 5.71 -4.53
CA ASN A 133 23.94 6.69 -5.41
C ASN A 133 22.99 7.14 -6.55
N PHE A 134 22.31 6.19 -7.19
CA PHE A 134 21.30 6.51 -8.20
C PHE A 134 20.22 7.42 -7.64
N ARG A 135 19.69 7.10 -6.44
CA ARG A 135 18.68 7.92 -5.76
C ARG A 135 19.18 9.35 -5.50
N TYR A 136 20.44 9.48 -5.08
CA TYR A 136 21.03 10.80 -4.85
C TYR A 136 21.12 11.60 -6.16
N VAL A 137 21.72 11.05 -7.20
CA VAL A 137 21.86 11.71 -8.53
C VAL A 137 20.49 12.03 -9.13
N PHE A 138 19.56 11.06 -9.08
CA PHE A 138 18.20 11.23 -9.61
C PHE A 138 17.45 12.40 -8.95
N ASN A 139 17.61 12.55 -7.63
CA ASN A 139 16.90 13.57 -6.87
C ASN A 139 17.56 14.96 -6.93
N ASN A 140 18.90 15.01 -6.94
CA ASN A 140 19.62 16.25 -6.69
C ASN A 140 20.35 16.80 -7.92
N GLU A 141 20.66 15.96 -8.90
CA GLU A 141 21.52 16.37 -10.01
C GLU A 141 20.85 16.24 -11.37
N ARG A 142 19.86 15.32 -11.51
CA ARG A 142 19.24 15.04 -12.80
C ARG A 142 18.02 15.93 -13.03
N PRO A 143 18.07 16.85 -14.03
CA PRO A 143 16.90 17.63 -14.44
C PRO A 143 15.85 16.75 -15.07
N HIS A 144 14.58 17.05 -14.82
CA HIS A 144 13.45 16.35 -15.40
C HIS A 144 12.62 17.27 -16.30
N GLU A 145 12.51 16.94 -17.58
CA GLU A 145 11.71 17.70 -18.54
C GLU A 145 10.28 17.97 -18.02
N GLY A 146 9.61 16.99 -17.49
CA GLY A 146 8.27 17.16 -16.95
C GLY A 146 8.21 17.83 -15.56
N LEU A 147 9.30 18.42 -15.09
CA LEU A 147 9.42 19.33 -13.96
C LEU A 147 10.05 20.66 -14.44
N ASN A 148 9.86 21.03 -15.70
CA ASN A 148 10.48 22.22 -16.31
C ASN A 148 12.01 22.25 -16.13
N ASN A 149 12.64 21.10 -16.33
CA ASN A 149 14.09 20.88 -16.15
C ASN A 149 14.62 21.15 -14.73
N GLN A 150 13.74 21.11 -13.73
CA GLN A 150 14.14 21.17 -12.34
C GLN A 150 14.49 19.79 -11.80
N VAL A 151 15.30 19.73 -10.75
CA VAL A 151 15.61 18.49 -10.03
C VAL A 151 14.49 18.17 -9.03
N PRO A 152 14.15 16.90 -8.80
CA PRO A 152 13.11 16.51 -7.85
C PRO A 152 13.23 17.11 -6.45
N ALA A 153 14.46 17.23 -5.96
CA ALA A 153 14.73 17.76 -4.61
C ALA A 153 14.31 19.21 -4.43
N SER A 154 14.35 20.04 -5.49
CA SER A 154 13.92 21.44 -5.42
C SER A 154 12.41 21.62 -5.23
N LEU A 155 11.64 20.59 -5.57
CA LEU A 155 10.16 20.62 -5.51
C LEU A 155 9.59 19.73 -4.40
N TYR A 156 10.41 18.90 -3.78
CA TYR A 156 9.95 17.94 -2.78
C TYR A 156 9.79 18.58 -1.42
N ILE A 157 8.61 18.42 -0.83
CA ILE A 157 8.31 18.89 0.53
C ILE A 157 7.89 17.66 1.36
N PRO A 158 8.62 17.31 2.42
CA PRO A 158 8.23 16.25 3.34
C PRO A 158 6.86 16.54 3.98
N SER A 159 6.13 15.49 4.33
CA SER A 159 4.86 15.65 5.04
C SER A 159 5.09 16.11 6.49
N ALA A 160 4.29 17.07 6.95
CA ALA A 160 4.30 17.49 8.35
C ALA A 160 3.64 16.46 9.29
N ILE A 161 2.85 15.51 8.74
CA ILE A 161 2.15 14.49 9.52
C ILE A 161 3.15 13.39 9.87
N ARG A 162 3.42 13.21 11.16
CA ARG A 162 4.36 12.19 11.64
C ARG A 162 3.69 10.82 11.81
N LEU A 163 4.46 9.76 11.58
CA LEU A 163 4.03 8.41 11.88
C LEU A 163 3.83 8.26 13.41
N PRO A 164 2.63 7.91 13.89
CA PRO A 164 2.40 7.78 15.32
C PRO A 164 3.09 6.54 15.87
N SER A 165 3.64 6.63 17.07
CA SER A 165 4.24 5.49 17.79
C SER A 165 3.23 4.41 18.15
N LYS A 166 1.96 4.81 18.33
CA LYS A 166 0.83 3.91 18.61
C LYS A 166 -0.36 4.30 17.75
N LEU A 167 -0.98 3.31 17.11
CA LEU A 167 -2.23 3.52 16.39
C LEU A 167 -3.32 3.98 17.36
N GLN A 168 -4.02 5.04 17.00
CA GLN A 168 -5.19 5.48 17.75
C GLN A 168 -6.35 4.51 17.52
N GLU A 169 -7.08 4.25 18.60
CA GLU A 169 -8.31 3.50 18.53
C GLU A 169 -9.33 4.25 17.68
N TYR A 170 -10.02 3.53 16.81
CA TYR A 170 -11.06 4.14 15.99
C TYR A 170 -12.38 4.09 16.73
N LEU A 171 -12.92 5.25 17.01
CA LEU A 171 -14.21 5.39 17.65
C LEU A 171 -15.31 5.38 16.57
N TYR A 172 -16.08 4.31 16.55
CA TYR A 172 -17.24 4.23 15.67
C TYR A 172 -18.34 5.21 16.11
N PRO A 173 -19.13 5.77 15.18
CA PRO A 173 -20.29 6.58 15.50
C PRO A 173 -21.26 5.86 16.44
N LYS A 174 -21.93 6.62 17.29
CA LYS A 174 -22.99 6.08 18.16
C LYS A 174 -24.10 5.45 17.30
N GLY A 175 -24.63 4.32 17.75
CA GLY A 175 -25.70 3.58 17.04
C GLY A 175 -25.23 2.38 16.23
N LEU A 176 -23.94 2.27 15.91
CA LEU A 176 -23.42 1.06 15.29
C LEU A 176 -23.18 -0.04 16.33
N GLN A 177 -23.56 -1.27 15.97
CA GLN A 177 -23.19 -2.45 16.73
C GLN A 177 -21.77 -2.86 16.38
N LEU A 178 -20.90 -2.99 17.38
CA LEU A 178 -19.53 -3.42 17.15
C LEU A 178 -19.41 -4.95 17.15
N ARG A 179 -18.68 -5.48 16.18
CA ARG A 179 -18.41 -6.92 16.04
C ARG A 179 -16.95 -7.16 15.75
N ARG A 180 -16.30 -7.94 16.61
CA ARG A 180 -14.91 -8.33 16.40
C ARG A 180 -14.81 -9.55 15.49
N VAL A 181 -13.93 -9.48 14.50
CA VAL A 181 -13.64 -10.59 13.60
C VAL A 181 -12.68 -11.55 14.28
N ASN A 182 -13.03 -12.83 14.30
CA ASN A 182 -12.22 -13.89 14.89
C ASN A 182 -11.03 -14.32 14.01
N ASN A 183 -10.30 -15.33 14.44
CA ASN A 183 -9.15 -15.86 13.68
C ASN A 183 -9.54 -16.53 12.34
N SER A 184 -10.78 -16.98 12.18
CA SER A 184 -11.26 -17.58 10.93
C SER A 184 -11.82 -16.56 9.95
N GLY A 185 -11.93 -15.28 10.35
CA GLY A 185 -12.51 -14.24 9.52
C GLY A 185 -14.02 -14.07 9.70
N ASP A 186 -14.60 -14.69 10.75
CA ASP A 186 -16.04 -14.61 11.06
C ASP A 186 -16.31 -13.58 12.14
N ILE A 187 -17.54 -13.07 12.15
CA ILE A 187 -18.12 -12.36 13.29
C ILE A 187 -19.16 -13.25 14.00
N SER A 188 -19.33 -13.05 15.30
CA SER A 188 -20.42 -13.65 16.04
C SER A 188 -21.70 -12.84 15.82
N TRP A 189 -22.76 -13.51 15.39
CA TRP A 189 -24.09 -12.93 15.19
C TRP A 189 -25.14 -13.77 15.91
N HIS A 190 -25.59 -13.29 17.06
CA HIS A 190 -26.37 -14.09 18.01
C HIS A 190 -25.64 -15.42 18.35
N LYS A 191 -26.24 -16.57 18.05
CA LYS A 191 -25.65 -17.89 18.29
C LYS A 191 -24.89 -18.45 17.08
N ASN A 192 -24.84 -17.70 15.96
CA ASN A 192 -24.27 -18.11 14.69
C ASN A 192 -22.94 -17.40 14.41
N ARG A 193 -22.24 -17.88 13.40
CA ARG A 193 -21.05 -17.25 12.85
C ARG A 193 -21.29 -16.89 11.40
N ILE A 194 -20.90 -15.68 11.00
CA ILE A 194 -21.01 -15.19 9.63
C ILE A 194 -19.62 -14.84 9.15
N PHE A 195 -19.17 -15.50 8.08
CA PHE A 195 -17.87 -15.22 7.47
C PHE A 195 -17.89 -13.86 6.78
N ILE A 196 -16.91 -13.03 7.11
CA ILE A 196 -16.68 -11.73 6.48
C ILE A 196 -15.45 -11.78 5.57
N SER A 197 -14.27 -11.93 6.15
CA SER A 197 -13.01 -12.10 5.43
C SER A 197 -11.83 -12.25 6.39
N GLU A 198 -10.86 -13.06 6.00
CA GLU A 198 -9.62 -13.22 6.74
C GLU A 198 -8.76 -11.96 6.82
N VAL A 199 -8.92 -11.02 5.90
CA VAL A 199 -8.17 -9.76 5.92
C VAL A 199 -8.47 -8.93 7.16
N PHE A 200 -9.69 -9.04 7.71
CA PHE A 200 -10.12 -8.33 8.91
C PHE A 200 -9.91 -9.10 10.22
N ARG A 201 -9.16 -10.21 10.23
CA ARG A 201 -8.86 -10.95 11.47
C ARG A 201 -8.43 -10.02 12.59
N PHE A 202 -9.11 -10.14 13.74
CA PHE A 202 -8.89 -9.35 14.97
C PHE A 202 -9.25 -7.86 14.88
N GLU A 203 -9.77 -7.42 13.76
CA GLU A 203 -10.30 -6.05 13.62
C GLU A 203 -11.74 -5.98 14.13
N GLU A 204 -12.13 -4.78 14.52
CA GLU A 204 -13.48 -4.45 14.91
C GLU A 204 -14.23 -3.83 13.72
N LEU A 205 -15.47 -4.25 13.51
CA LEU A 205 -16.34 -3.79 12.45
C LEU A 205 -17.56 -3.11 13.05
N GLY A 206 -18.01 -2.02 12.44
CA GLY A 206 -19.29 -1.39 12.74
C GLY A 206 -20.40 -1.99 11.90
N VAL A 207 -21.52 -2.28 12.53
CA VAL A 207 -22.71 -2.87 11.87
C VAL A 207 -23.90 -1.96 12.12
N GLU A 208 -24.48 -1.43 11.05
CA GLU A 208 -25.62 -0.50 11.04
C GLU A 208 -26.86 -1.20 10.52
N LEU A 209 -27.99 -1.06 11.22
CA LEU A 209 -29.27 -1.59 10.75
C LEU A 209 -29.79 -0.72 9.59
N ILE A 210 -30.11 -1.34 8.45
CA ILE A 210 -30.77 -0.69 7.31
C ILE A 210 -32.29 -0.92 7.41
N THR A 211 -32.67 -2.19 7.45
CA THR A 211 -34.04 -2.67 7.63
C THR A 211 -34.01 -3.95 8.47
N PRO A 212 -35.11 -4.41 9.06
CA PRO A 212 -35.15 -5.68 9.77
C PRO A 212 -34.50 -6.80 8.94
N GLY A 213 -33.53 -7.47 9.53
CA GLY A 213 -32.77 -8.54 8.87
C GLY A 213 -31.61 -8.11 7.97
N LEU A 214 -31.51 -6.83 7.58
CA LEU A 214 -30.47 -6.33 6.68
C LEU A 214 -29.62 -5.24 7.35
N TYR A 215 -28.31 -5.40 7.30
CA TYR A 215 -27.34 -4.52 7.95
C TYR A 215 -26.23 -4.12 6.98
N ARG A 216 -25.74 -2.90 7.13
CA ARG A 216 -24.54 -2.39 6.47
C ARG A 216 -23.33 -2.63 7.37
N VAL A 217 -22.24 -3.08 6.80
CA VAL A 217 -21.01 -3.39 7.54
C VAL A 217 -19.89 -2.45 7.15
N PHE A 218 -19.22 -1.89 8.14
CA PHE A 218 -18.15 -0.92 7.98
C PHE A 218 -16.84 -1.40 8.62
N PHE A 219 -15.75 -1.13 7.94
CA PHE A 219 -14.43 -1.06 8.57
C PHE A 219 -14.02 0.41 8.65
N ARG A 220 -14.00 0.95 9.87
CA ARG A 220 -13.89 2.38 10.11
C ARG A 220 -14.98 3.16 9.36
N ASN A 221 -14.59 4.07 8.47
CA ASN A 221 -15.52 4.85 7.63
C ASN A 221 -15.80 4.22 6.27
N MET A 222 -15.20 3.05 5.97
CA MET A 222 -15.39 2.36 4.69
C MET A 222 -16.48 1.30 4.81
N GLU A 223 -17.52 1.43 3.99
CA GLU A 223 -18.50 0.36 3.81
C GLU A 223 -17.83 -0.83 3.11
N ILE A 224 -17.90 -2.01 3.72
CA ILE A 224 -17.30 -3.24 3.19
C ILE A 224 -18.33 -4.20 2.62
N GLY A 225 -19.61 -4.00 2.91
CA GLY A 225 -20.70 -4.82 2.38
C GLY A 225 -21.94 -4.81 3.25
N GLU A 226 -22.84 -5.73 2.94
CA GLU A 226 -24.10 -5.93 3.61
C GLU A 226 -24.17 -7.32 4.24
N LEU A 227 -24.82 -7.41 5.40
CA LEU A 227 -25.05 -8.64 6.13
C LEU A 227 -26.58 -8.88 6.20
N ASN A 228 -27.02 -10.02 5.67
CA ASN A 228 -28.36 -10.54 5.86
C ASN A 228 -28.35 -11.51 7.05
N SER A 229 -29.06 -11.15 8.12
CA SER A 229 -29.08 -11.95 9.36
C SER A 229 -30.01 -13.15 9.31
N GLU A 230 -30.97 -13.17 8.39
CA GLU A 230 -31.89 -14.30 8.18
C GLU A 230 -31.19 -15.40 7.35
N GLU A 231 -30.49 -14.98 6.28
CA GLU A 231 -29.69 -15.88 5.46
C GLU A 231 -28.35 -16.25 6.12
N LEU A 232 -27.97 -15.61 7.21
CA LEU A 232 -26.64 -15.71 7.85
C LEU A 232 -25.49 -15.50 6.84
N ARG A 233 -25.66 -14.52 5.96
CA ARG A 233 -24.78 -14.28 4.83
C ARG A 233 -24.28 -12.84 4.74
N PHE A 234 -23.00 -12.70 4.45
CA PHE A 234 -22.38 -11.41 4.11
C PHE A 234 -22.15 -11.32 2.60
N ARG A 235 -22.46 -10.17 2.03
CA ARG A 235 -22.20 -9.82 0.63
C ARG A 235 -21.28 -8.60 0.58
N ALA A 236 -20.15 -8.73 -0.12
CA ALA A 236 -19.22 -7.63 -0.28
C ALA A 236 -19.85 -6.44 -1.02
N ALA A 237 -19.50 -5.23 -0.62
CA ALA A 237 -19.84 -4.04 -1.39
C ALA A 237 -19.25 -4.15 -2.81
N ARG A 238 -19.95 -3.58 -3.79
CA ARG A 238 -19.37 -3.48 -5.15
C ARG A 238 -18.18 -2.53 -5.08
N ARG A 239 -17.07 -2.93 -5.70
CA ARG A 239 -15.97 -1.98 -5.89
C ARG A 239 -16.48 -0.78 -6.65
N VAL A 240 -16.36 0.39 -6.04
CA VAL A 240 -16.41 1.64 -6.82
C VAL A 240 -15.11 1.69 -7.62
N PRO A 241 -15.16 1.82 -8.94
CA PRO A 241 -13.99 1.79 -9.81
C PRO A 241 -13.00 2.93 -9.54
#